data_5c6963d27771cbe08ea829cf6b7faaad
#
_entry.id   5c6963d27771cbe08ea829cf6b7faaad
#
_cell.length_a   1.000
_cell.length_b   1.000
_cell.length_c   1.000
_cell.angle_alpha   90.00
_cell.angle_beta   90.00
_cell.angle_gamma   90.00
#
_symmetry.space_group_name_H-M   'P 1'
#
loop_
_entity.id
_entity.type
_entity.pdbx_description
1 polymer ?
#
loop_
_entity_poly.entity_id
_entity_poly.type
_entity_poly.pdbx_seq_one_letter_code
_entity_poly.pdbx_strand_id
1 'polypeptide(L)'
;MKPENKIPVLDKISDEMKSVVNFHRDDLPPWPAADDFVAQRQHYIHERRLWNADAPQMHTRECVISTACGPVATRIYAPQPHSQATLYYLHGGGFILGNLDTHDRIMRLLAHYTQCTVIGIDYSLAPETRYPQAIEEIVAVCQYYHQHAGDYSL
;
A
#
# COMPACT_ATOMS: atom_id res chain seq x y z
N MET A 1 21.43 -17.75 -8.52
CA MET A 1 22.54 -17.16 -7.69
C MET A 1 23.32 -18.35 -7.13
N LYS A 2 24.67 -18.35 -7.30
CA LYS A 2 25.48 -19.46 -6.81
C LYS A 2 25.53 -19.46 -5.27
N PRO A 3 25.50 -20.62 -4.59
CA PRO A 3 25.49 -20.69 -3.13
C PRO A 3 26.67 -19.95 -2.47
N GLU A 4 27.85 -20.00 -3.09
CA GLU A 4 29.08 -19.36 -2.61
C GLU A 4 28.99 -17.80 -2.59
N ASN A 5 28.03 -17.21 -3.28
CA ASN A 5 27.81 -15.77 -3.32
C ASN A 5 26.79 -15.29 -2.25
N LYS A 6 26.32 -16.19 -1.40
CA LYS A 6 25.42 -15.84 -0.29
C LYS A 6 26.23 -15.39 0.92
N ILE A 7 26.06 -14.14 1.29
CA ILE A 7 26.62 -13.63 2.56
C ILE A 7 25.75 -14.16 3.70
N PRO A 8 26.32 -14.70 4.79
CA PRO A 8 25.55 -15.07 5.99
C PRO A 8 25.05 -13.79 6.67
N VAL A 9 23.84 -13.35 6.30
CA VAL A 9 23.27 -12.07 6.73
C VAL A 9 22.77 -12.14 8.18
N LEU A 10 22.27 -13.30 8.63
CA LEU A 10 21.65 -13.47 9.94
C LEU A 10 22.55 -13.11 11.11
N ASP A 11 23.87 -13.34 10.97
CA ASP A 11 24.85 -13.00 12.01
C ASP A 11 25.19 -11.49 12.06
N LYS A 12 24.74 -10.73 11.05
CA LYS A 12 25.09 -9.31 10.85
C LYS A 12 23.93 -8.35 11.01
N ILE A 13 22.73 -8.86 11.21
CA ILE A 13 21.53 -8.03 11.40
C ILE A 13 21.30 -7.76 12.89
N SER A 14 20.58 -6.69 13.22
CA SER A 14 20.22 -6.35 14.60
C SER A 14 19.28 -7.40 15.21
N ASP A 15 19.14 -7.39 16.54
CA ASP A 15 18.26 -8.35 17.23
C ASP A 15 16.79 -8.08 16.91
N GLU A 16 16.39 -6.82 16.67
CA GLU A 16 15.06 -6.46 16.20
C GLU A 16 14.81 -7.07 14.81
N MET A 17 15.77 -6.99 13.90
CA MET A 17 15.64 -7.59 12.57
C MET A 17 15.62 -9.13 12.65
N LYS A 18 16.38 -9.74 13.57
CA LYS A 18 16.29 -11.20 13.81
C LYS A 18 14.89 -11.59 14.26
N SER A 19 14.25 -10.78 15.12
CA SER A 19 12.88 -11.01 15.56
C SER A 19 11.90 -10.99 14.38
N VAL A 20 12.06 -10.04 13.45
CA VAL A 20 11.26 -9.97 12.20
C VAL A 20 11.47 -11.22 11.35
N VAL A 21 12.72 -11.63 11.13
CA VAL A 21 13.05 -12.82 10.33
C VAL A 21 12.49 -14.09 10.97
N ASN A 22 12.59 -14.23 12.28
CA ASN A 22 12.05 -15.38 13.01
C ASN A 22 10.53 -15.41 12.92
N PHE A 23 9.84 -14.27 13.09
CA PHE A 23 8.40 -14.16 12.89
C PHE A 23 7.98 -14.65 11.50
N HIS A 24 8.66 -14.19 10.44
CA HIS A 24 8.36 -14.61 9.07
C HIS A 24 8.59 -16.12 8.84
N ARG A 25 9.56 -16.71 9.54
CA ARG A 25 9.89 -18.12 9.39
C ARG A 25 8.99 -19.04 10.22
N ASP A 26 8.69 -18.66 11.44
CA ASP A 26 8.14 -19.55 12.47
C ASP A 26 6.63 -19.32 12.71
N ASP A 27 6.15 -18.08 12.56
CA ASP A 27 4.78 -17.70 12.92
C ASP A 27 3.86 -17.51 11.70
N LEU A 28 4.42 -17.30 10.51
CA LEU A 28 3.61 -17.20 9.29
C LEU A 28 3.49 -18.56 8.58
N PRO A 29 2.32 -18.84 7.98
CA PRO A 29 2.18 -20.00 7.11
C PRO A 29 3.14 -19.91 5.92
N PRO A 30 3.50 -21.04 5.29
CA PRO A 30 4.33 -21.04 4.08
C PRO A 30 3.73 -20.15 2.99
N TRP A 31 4.60 -19.48 2.22
CA TRP A 31 4.17 -18.69 1.08
C TRP A 31 3.42 -19.57 0.06
N PRO A 32 2.26 -19.12 -0.46
CA PRO A 32 1.46 -19.88 -1.40
C PRO A 32 2.18 -20.15 -2.74
N ALA A 33 1.63 -21.06 -3.53
CA ALA A 33 2.16 -21.42 -4.85
C ALA A 33 2.34 -20.17 -5.75
N ALA A 34 3.34 -20.21 -6.63
CA ALA A 34 3.75 -19.06 -7.44
C ALA A 34 2.69 -18.59 -8.45
N ASP A 35 1.75 -19.44 -8.81
CA ASP A 35 0.63 -19.19 -9.71
C ASP A 35 -0.71 -18.92 -9.01
N ASP A 36 -0.77 -19.05 -7.67
CA ASP A 36 -1.95 -18.73 -6.88
C ASP A 36 -1.90 -17.29 -6.35
N PHE A 37 -2.18 -16.34 -7.22
CA PHE A 37 -2.14 -14.90 -6.88
C PHE A 37 -3.19 -14.52 -5.84
N VAL A 38 -4.33 -15.19 -5.80
CA VAL A 38 -5.38 -14.92 -4.80
C VAL A 38 -4.89 -15.30 -3.40
N ALA A 39 -4.35 -16.51 -3.24
CA ALA A 39 -3.78 -16.96 -1.97
C ALA A 39 -2.59 -16.09 -1.54
N GLN A 40 -1.71 -15.71 -2.48
CA GLN A 40 -0.58 -14.83 -2.19
C GLN A 40 -1.04 -13.46 -1.66
N ARG A 41 -2.08 -12.85 -2.24
CA ARG A 41 -2.65 -11.59 -1.77
C ARG A 41 -3.25 -11.73 -0.38
N GLN A 42 -3.99 -12.80 -0.12
CA GLN A 42 -4.56 -13.07 1.21
C GLN A 42 -3.46 -13.28 2.26
N HIS A 43 -2.41 -14.03 1.92
CA HIS A 43 -1.24 -14.21 2.77
C HIS A 43 -0.57 -12.86 3.09
N TYR A 44 -0.35 -12.03 2.07
CA TYR A 44 0.25 -10.71 2.22
C TYR A 44 -0.59 -9.77 3.10
N ILE A 45 -1.92 -9.76 2.90
CA ILE A 45 -2.84 -9.00 3.76
C ILE A 45 -2.75 -9.48 5.22
N HIS A 46 -2.69 -10.79 5.44
CA HIS A 46 -2.57 -11.36 6.79
C HIS A 46 -1.26 -10.93 7.46
N GLU A 47 -0.15 -11.09 6.78
CA GLU A 47 1.17 -10.65 7.24
C GLU A 47 1.17 -9.16 7.61
N ARG A 48 0.61 -8.31 6.75
CA ARG A 48 0.62 -6.85 6.93
C ARG A 48 -0.23 -6.35 8.07
N ARG A 49 -1.18 -7.12 8.58
CA ARG A 49 -2.01 -6.71 9.74
C ARG A 49 -1.18 -6.35 10.96
N LEU A 50 -0.11 -7.08 11.24
CA LEU A 50 0.77 -6.79 12.36
C LEU A 50 1.56 -5.49 12.18
N TRP A 51 1.98 -5.23 10.95
CA TRP A 51 2.72 -4.01 10.61
C TRP A 51 1.85 -2.75 10.58
N ASN A 52 0.54 -2.93 10.49
CA ASN A 52 -0.44 -1.84 10.53
C ASN A 52 -0.97 -1.53 11.93
N ALA A 53 -0.53 -2.27 12.96
CA ALA A 53 -0.85 -1.96 14.36
C ALA A 53 -0.27 -0.58 14.75
N ASP A 54 -0.90 0.05 15.75
CA ASP A 54 -0.45 1.32 16.35
C ASP A 54 -0.34 2.50 15.36
N ALA A 55 -1.13 2.48 14.29
CA ALA A 55 -1.20 3.61 13.37
C ALA A 55 -1.89 4.82 14.01
N PRO A 56 -1.44 6.05 13.71
CA PRO A 56 -2.10 7.27 14.19
C PRO A 56 -3.59 7.29 13.82
N GLN A 57 -4.44 7.62 14.78
CA GLN A 57 -5.86 7.76 14.54
C GLN A 57 -6.14 9.10 13.84
N MET A 58 -6.91 9.05 12.77
CA MET A 58 -7.32 10.25 12.04
C MET A 58 -8.59 9.99 11.22
N HIS A 59 -9.22 11.04 10.76
CA HIS A 59 -10.36 10.93 9.86
C HIS A 59 -9.91 10.35 8.51
N THR A 60 -10.64 9.33 8.06
CA THR A 60 -10.45 8.73 6.73
C THR A 60 -11.77 8.72 5.97
N ARG A 61 -11.69 8.85 4.64
CA ARG A 61 -12.85 8.79 3.75
C ARG A 61 -12.56 7.85 2.59
N GLU A 62 -13.40 6.84 2.43
CA GLU A 62 -13.38 5.97 1.25
C GLU A 62 -14.11 6.63 0.09
N CYS A 63 -13.54 6.58 -1.09
CA CYS A 63 -14.14 7.06 -2.32
C CYS A 63 -13.91 6.07 -3.46
N VAL A 64 -14.80 6.09 -4.44
CA VAL A 64 -14.62 5.33 -5.69
C VAL A 64 -14.67 6.32 -6.83
N ILE A 65 -13.60 6.39 -7.60
CA ILE A 65 -13.45 7.30 -8.74
C ILE A 65 -13.72 6.53 -10.02
N SER A 66 -14.68 7.00 -10.81
CA SER A 66 -14.95 6.44 -12.13
C SER A 66 -13.90 6.90 -13.13
N THR A 67 -13.19 5.94 -13.72
CA THR A 67 -12.21 6.19 -14.78
C THR A 67 -12.62 5.51 -16.09
N ALA A 68 -11.91 5.80 -17.17
CA ALA A 68 -12.13 5.12 -18.46
C ALA A 68 -11.81 3.61 -18.38
N CYS A 69 -10.95 3.20 -17.43
CA CYS A 69 -10.61 1.81 -17.18
C CYS A 69 -11.55 1.10 -16.20
N GLY A 70 -12.51 1.83 -15.60
CA GLY A 70 -13.41 1.32 -14.58
C GLY A 70 -13.32 2.08 -13.26
N PRO A 71 -14.03 1.62 -12.22
CA PRO A 71 -14.01 2.24 -10.90
C PRO A 71 -12.70 1.92 -10.17
N VAL A 72 -12.09 2.95 -9.57
CA VAL A 72 -10.87 2.82 -8.76
C VAL A 72 -11.16 3.27 -7.34
N ALA A 73 -10.93 2.40 -6.36
CA ALA A 73 -11.08 2.73 -4.95
C ALA A 73 -9.93 3.61 -4.48
N THR A 74 -10.26 4.55 -3.60
CA THR A 74 -9.27 5.45 -2.99
C THR A 74 -9.61 5.68 -1.54
N ARG A 75 -8.59 5.98 -0.73
CA ARG A 75 -8.77 6.35 0.68
C ARG A 75 -8.05 7.66 0.96
N ILE A 76 -8.79 8.65 1.46
CA ILE A 76 -8.27 9.95 1.85
C ILE A 76 -7.98 9.92 3.35
N TYR A 77 -6.79 10.36 3.74
CA TYR A 77 -6.34 10.54 5.11
C TYR A 77 -6.16 12.02 5.36
N ALA A 78 -7.04 12.60 6.17
CA ALA A 78 -7.03 14.04 6.47
C ALA A 78 -6.65 14.28 7.94
N PRO A 79 -5.42 14.70 8.22
CA PRO A 79 -4.98 14.99 9.60
C PRO A 79 -5.63 16.26 10.15
N GLN A 80 -6.09 17.15 9.27
CA GLN A 80 -6.75 18.40 9.59
C GLN A 80 -7.74 18.79 8.47
N PRO A 81 -8.71 19.69 8.76
CA PRO A 81 -9.77 20.06 7.81
C PRO A 81 -9.28 20.69 6.50
N HIS A 82 -8.16 21.41 6.55
CA HIS A 82 -7.57 22.06 5.39
C HIS A 82 -6.07 21.78 5.35
N SER A 83 -5.63 21.06 4.36
CA SER A 83 -4.23 20.76 4.12
C SER A 83 -3.64 21.74 3.10
N GLN A 84 -2.36 22.06 3.24
CA GLN A 84 -1.65 22.92 2.28
C GLN A 84 -1.13 22.16 1.08
N ALA A 85 -1.14 20.82 1.14
CA ALA A 85 -0.66 19.96 0.07
C ALA A 85 -1.33 18.59 0.13
N THR A 86 -1.39 17.94 -1.02
CA THR A 86 -1.91 16.58 -1.19
C THR A 86 -0.82 15.66 -1.69
N LEU A 87 -0.66 14.51 -1.02
CA LEU A 87 0.24 13.45 -1.41
C LEU A 87 -0.57 12.28 -1.98
N TYR A 88 -0.28 11.86 -3.20
CA TYR A 88 -0.80 10.61 -3.74
C TYR A 88 0.12 9.47 -3.38
N TYR A 89 -0.44 8.43 -2.76
CA TYR A 89 0.32 7.26 -2.34
C TYR A 89 -0.05 6.05 -3.20
N LEU A 90 0.96 5.48 -3.83
CA LEU A 90 0.85 4.26 -4.63
C LEU A 90 1.51 3.13 -3.85
N HIS A 91 0.71 2.14 -3.44
CA HIS A 91 1.23 1.06 -2.62
C HIS A 91 2.23 0.18 -3.38
N GLY A 92 3.17 -0.42 -2.65
CA GLY A 92 4.11 -1.40 -3.18
C GLY A 92 3.48 -2.78 -3.35
N GLY A 93 4.23 -3.70 -3.96
CA GLY A 93 3.79 -5.08 -4.17
C GLY A 93 4.02 -5.60 -5.60
N GLY A 94 4.87 -4.90 -6.38
CA GLY A 94 5.26 -5.32 -7.74
C GLY A 94 4.11 -5.37 -8.73
N PHE A 95 3.06 -4.58 -8.53
CA PHE A 95 1.82 -4.60 -9.30
C PHE A 95 1.04 -5.93 -9.24
N ILE A 96 1.38 -6.81 -8.31
CA ILE A 96 0.74 -8.13 -8.12
C ILE A 96 0.08 -8.22 -6.75
N LEU A 97 0.69 -7.62 -5.74
CA LEU A 97 0.28 -7.65 -4.34
C LEU A 97 -0.02 -6.24 -3.83
N GLY A 98 -0.62 -6.19 -2.65
CA GLY A 98 -0.90 -4.93 -1.97
C GLY A 98 -2.30 -4.40 -2.23
N ASN A 99 -2.71 -3.51 -1.35
CA ASN A 99 -3.95 -2.73 -1.40
C ASN A 99 -3.87 -1.61 -0.36
N LEU A 100 -4.93 -0.84 -0.20
CA LEU A 100 -5.00 0.25 0.78
C LEU A 100 -4.79 -0.23 2.22
N ASP A 101 -5.31 -1.42 2.57
CA ASP A 101 -5.20 -1.94 3.94
C ASP A 101 -3.78 -2.40 4.27
N THR A 102 -3.07 -2.99 3.31
CA THR A 102 -1.70 -3.46 3.52
C THR A 102 -0.70 -2.31 3.77
N HIS A 103 -1.05 -1.10 3.39
CA HIS A 103 -0.22 0.10 3.53
C HIS A 103 -0.89 1.21 4.36
N ASP A 104 -1.96 0.90 5.11
CA ASP A 104 -2.74 1.88 5.86
C ASP A 104 -1.88 2.67 6.86
N ARG A 105 -1.02 1.98 7.62
CA ARG A 105 -0.17 2.62 8.62
C ARG A 105 0.80 3.64 8.03
N ILE A 106 1.44 3.33 6.90
CA ILE A 106 2.40 4.27 6.29
C ILE A 106 1.69 5.52 5.76
N MET A 107 0.48 5.38 5.20
CA MET A 107 -0.31 6.52 4.75
C MET A 107 -0.75 7.39 5.91
N ARG A 108 -1.16 6.79 7.06
CA ARG A 108 -1.46 7.52 8.30
C ARG A 108 -0.24 8.23 8.87
N LEU A 109 0.92 7.56 8.89
CA LEU A 109 2.17 8.18 9.35
C LEU A 109 2.59 9.36 8.46
N LEU A 110 2.50 9.20 7.13
CA LEU A 110 2.76 10.29 6.20
C LEU A 110 1.83 11.48 6.46
N ALA A 111 0.52 11.24 6.54
CA ALA A 111 -0.44 12.31 6.84
C ALA A 111 -0.15 12.98 8.19
N HIS A 112 0.13 12.18 9.22
CA HIS A 112 0.41 12.67 10.59
C HIS A 112 1.66 13.56 10.65
N TYR A 113 2.78 13.10 10.10
CA TYR A 113 4.04 13.83 10.21
C TYR A 113 4.16 15.00 9.24
N THR A 114 3.60 14.88 8.04
CA THR A 114 3.66 15.97 7.05
C THR A 114 2.55 16.99 7.21
N GLN A 115 1.47 16.63 7.94
CA GLN A 115 0.23 17.42 8.03
C GLN A 115 -0.41 17.69 6.67
N CYS A 116 -0.06 16.87 5.66
CA CYS A 116 -0.67 16.89 4.34
C CYS A 116 -1.84 15.90 4.27
N THR A 117 -2.80 16.15 3.40
CA THR A 117 -3.77 15.15 3.01
C THR A 117 -3.05 14.07 2.18
N VAL A 118 -3.26 12.79 2.54
CA VAL A 118 -2.74 11.67 1.75
C VAL A 118 -3.91 10.95 1.08
N ILE A 119 -3.76 10.66 -0.21
CA ILE A 119 -4.75 9.89 -0.98
C ILE A 119 -4.09 8.61 -1.45
N GLY A 120 -4.51 7.49 -0.87
CA GLY A 120 -4.13 6.15 -1.33
C GLY A 120 -4.97 5.75 -2.53
N ILE A 121 -4.35 5.12 -3.53
CA ILE A 121 -4.99 4.65 -4.76
C ILE A 121 -4.87 3.14 -4.85
N ASP A 122 -6.02 2.45 -4.94
CA ASP A 122 -6.11 0.99 -5.08
C ASP A 122 -6.19 0.62 -6.57
N TYR A 123 -5.07 0.78 -7.25
CA TYR A 123 -4.96 0.51 -8.68
C TYR A 123 -5.03 -0.99 -8.98
N SER A 124 -5.46 -1.34 -10.19
CA SER A 124 -5.62 -2.72 -10.65
C SER A 124 -4.29 -3.48 -10.69
N LEU A 125 -4.34 -4.76 -10.31
CA LEU A 125 -3.17 -5.63 -10.20
C LEU A 125 -3.08 -6.64 -11.37
N ALA A 126 -1.86 -7.03 -11.67
CA ALA A 126 -1.58 -8.16 -12.55
C ALA A 126 -1.78 -9.49 -11.80
N PRO A 127 -2.10 -10.59 -12.49
CA PRO A 127 -2.21 -10.73 -13.93
C PRO A 127 -3.58 -10.37 -14.52
N GLU A 128 -4.58 -10.03 -13.68
CA GLU A 128 -5.94 -9.73 -14.12
C GLU A 128 -5.97 -8.52 -15.05
N THR A 129 -5.13 -7.53 -14.74
CA THR A 129 -4.91 -6.37 -15.62
C THR A 129 -3.46 -6.31 -16.07
N ARG A 130 -3.24 -5.76 -17.26
CA ARG A 130 -1.91 -5.63 -17.84
C ARG A 130 -1.52 -4.16 -17.98
N TYR A 131 -0.21 -3.93 -17.99
CA TYR A 131 0.33 -2.63 -18.39
C TYR A 131 -0.29 -2.18 -19.74
N PRO A 132 -0.71 -0.91 -19.87
CA PRO A 132 -0.48 0.21 -18.94
C PRO A 132 -1.65 0.52 -17.99
N GLN A 133 -2.69 -0.32 -17.88
CA GLN A 133 -3.96 0.01 -17.22
C GLN A 133 -3.79 0.61 -15.82
N ALA A 134 -2.98 0.00 -14.95
CA ALA A 134 -2.75 0.54 -13.60
C ALA A 134 -2.23 1.99 -13.64
N ILE A 135 -1.37 2.32 -14.61
CA ILE A 135 -0.84 3.69 -14.76
C ILE A 135 -1.92 4.65 -15.24
N GLU A 136 -2.76 4.21 -16.19
CA GLU A 136 -3.88 5.01 -16.70
C GLU A 136 -4.90 5.30 -15.61
N GLU A 137 -5.22 4.31 -14.76
CA GLU A 137 -6.07 4.47 -13.58
C GLU A 137 -5.49 5.50 -12.59
N ILE A 138 -4.21 5.37 -12.25
CA ILE A 138 -3.52 6.28 -11.34
C ILE A 138 -3.57 7.72 -11.87
N VAL A 139 -3.23 7.92 -13.14
CA VAL A 139 -3.25 9.25 -13.77
C VAL A 139 -4.66 9.83 -13.77
N ALA A 140 -5.68 9.03 -14.13
CA ALA A 140 -7.06 9.46 -14.15
C ALA A 140 -7.55 9.87 -12.74
N VAL A 141 -7.22 9.12 -11.71
CA VAL A 141 -7.55 9.45 -10.31
C VAL A 141 -6.87 10.75 -9.86
N CYS A 142 -5.57 10.92 -10.16
CA CYS A 142 -4.87 12.16 -9.83
C CYS A 142 -5.49 13.38 -10.53
N GLN A 143 -5.84 13.26 -11.81
CA GLN A 143 -6.51 14.30 -12.57
C GLN A 143 -7.90 14.62 -12.00
N TYR A 144 -8.66 13.60 -11.63
CA TYR A 144 -9.96 13.78 -11.01
C TYR A 144 -9.86 14.62 -9.72
N TYR A 145 -8.99 14.23 -8.81
CA TYR A 145 -8.82 14.97 -7.55
C TYR A 145 -8.27 16.36 -7.75
N HIS A 146 -7.41 16.57 -8.72
CA HIS A 146 -6.94 17.91 -9.08
C HIS A 146 -8.09 18.81 -9.58
N GLN A 147 -8.98 18.29 -10.41
CA GLN A 147 -10.11 19.03 -10.95
C GLN A 147 -11.21 19.31 -9.91
N HIS A 148 -11.33 18.44 -8.88
CA HIS A 148 -12.37 18.51 -7.85
C HIS A 148 -11.79 18.84 -6.46
N ALA A 149 -10.62 19.48 -6.41
CA ALA A 149 -9.90 19.73 -5.15
C ALA A 149 -10.77 20.44 -4.10
N GLY A 150 -11.62 21.39 -4.52
CA GLY A 150 -12.54 22.09 -3.62
C GLY A 150 -13.58 21.19 -2.94
N ASP A 151 -14.05 20.13 -3.62
CA ASP A 151 -15.06 19.20 -3.09
C ASP A 151 -14.50 18.28 -2.00
N TYR A 152 -13.19 18.17 -1.93
CA TYR A 152 -12.45 17.31 -1.01
C TYR A 152 -11.59 18.10 0.00
N SER A 153 -11.62 19.40 -0.05
CA SER A 153 -10.79 20.28 0.79
C SER A 153 -9.27 20.00 0.63
N LEU A 154 -8.85 19.74 -0.61
CA LEU A 154 -7.47 19.46 -0.99
C LEU A 154 -6.68 20.72 -1.31
#